data_232314487fcb3f04f0988c5811ca34e4
#
_entry.id   232314487fcb3f04f0988c5811ca34e4
#
_cell.length_a   1.000
_cell.length_b   1.000
_cell.length_c   1.000
_cell.angle_alpha   90.00
_cell.angle_beta   90.00
_cell.angle_gamma   90.00
#
_symmetry.space_group_name_H-M   'P 1'
#
loop_
_entity.id
_entity.type
_entity.pdbx_description
1 polymer ?
#
loop_
_entity_poly.entity_id
_entity_poly.type
_entity_poly.pdbx_seq_one_letter_code
_entity_poly.pdbx_strand_id
1 'polypeptide(L)'
;MAKKKKRRLRIGRLIFLIILLSLILGGLIYALYEIETKNEAFDKDVTINEMDYSDMKELDLDLYSKSYMLVRLNDFKVLYGKNIFDKFYPASLTKVVTLDTVVKNVNDLNDYSSISNADYARLIEANASLAGIKVNYDYTLKDLLYALVLPSGGD
;
A
#
# COMPACT_ATOMS: atom_id res chain seq x y z
N MET A 1 -64.79 -25.57 -9.73
CA MET A 1 -64.42 -24.14 -9.65
C MET A 1 -63.54 -23.89 -8.42
N ALA A 2 -62.26 -23.72 -8.57
CA ALA A 2 -61.34 -23.48 -7.44
C ALA A 2 -61.29 -21.98 -7.10
N LYS A 3 -61.69 -21.62 -5.89
CA LYS A 3 -61.64 -20.26 -5.35
C LYS A 3 -60.18 -19.84 -5.17
N LYS A 4 -59.65 -18.89 -6.02
CA LYS A 4 -58.37 -18.21 -5.84
C LYS A 4 -58.38 -17.41 -4.52
N LYS A 5 -57.62 -17.86 -3.51
CA LYS A 5 -57.44 -17.17 -2.24
C LYS A 5 -56.56 -15.90 -2.49
N LYS A 6 -57.14 -14.69 -2.50
CA LYS A 6 -56.44 -13.41 -2.56
C LYS A 6 -55.52 -13.28 -1.33
N ARG A 7 -54.21 -13.38 -1.50
CA ARG A 7 -53.22 -13.05 -0.47
C ARG A 7 -53.29 -11.54 -0.21
N ARG A 8 -53.87 -11.11 0.90
CA ARG A 8 -53.78 -9.75 1.38
C ARG A 8 -52.32 -9.49 1.77
N LEU A 9 -51.60 -8.64 1.02
CA LEU A 9 -50.30 -8.15 1.47
C LEU A 9 -50.47 -7.45 2.82
N ARG A 10 -49.78 -7.92 3.84
CA ARG A 10 -49.77 -7.28 5.16
C ARG A 10 -48.88 -6.01 5.04
N ILE A 11 -49.49 -4.87 4.84
CA ILE A 11 -48.85 -3.55 4.65
C ILE A 11 -47.79 -3.31 5.73
N GLY A 12 -48.02 -3.66 6.99
CA GLY A 12 -47.05 -3.53 8.07
C GLY A 12 -45.74 -4.32 7.86
N ARG A 13 -45.85 -5.54 7.25
CA ARG A 13 -44.62 -6.31 6.91
C ARG A 13 -43.87 -5.69 5.75
N LEU A 14 -44.56 -5.10 4.80
CA LEU A 14 -43.91 -4.41 3.68
C LEU A 14 -43.18 -3.17 4.16
N ILE A 15 -43.78 -2.34 5.01
CA ILE A 15 -43.16 -1.16 5.62
C ILE A 15 -41.94 -1.56 6.45
N PHE A 16 -42.04 -2.61 7.26
CA PHE A 16 -40.92 -3.11 8.05
C PHE A 16 -39.73 -3.55 7.16
N LEU A 17 -40.00 -4.26 6.06
CA LEU A 17 -38.96 -4.67 5.11
C LEU A 17 -38.30 -3.49 4.42
N ILE A 18 -39.09 -2.45 4.06
CA ILE A 18 -38.53 -1.23 3.45
C ILE A 18 -37.63 -0.51 4.45
N ILE A 19 -38.03 -0.36 5.71
CA ILE A 19 -37.18 0.29 6.74
C ILE A 19 -35.93 -0.52 6.98
N LEU A 20 -36.03 -1.84 7.10
CA LEU A 20 -34.87 -2.71 7.28
C LEU A 20 -33.90 -2.61 6.11
N LEU A 21 -34.41 -2.61 4.88
CA LEU A 21 -33.60 -2.48 3.67
C LEU A 21 -32.91 -1.11 3.61
N SER A 22 -33.60 -0.03 3.99
CA SER A 22 -33.02 1.32 4.02
C SER A 22 -31.90 1.45 5.08
N LEU A 23 -32.04 0.79 6.23
CA LEU A 23 -30.99 0.76 7.26
C LEU A 23 -29.75 -0.02 6.79
N ILE A 24 -29.95 -1.16 6.13
CA ILE A 24 -28.85 -1.96 5.56
C ILE A 24 -28.14 -1.17 4.47
N LEU A 25 -28.90 -0.54 3.57
CA LEU A 25 -28.34 0.27 2.49
C LEU A 25 -27.57 1.49 3.03
N GLY A 26 -28.11 2.19 4.03
CA GLY A 26 -27.45 3.30 4.71
C GLY A 26 -26.16 2.88 5.40
N GLY A 27 -26.15 1.74 6.08
CA GLY A 27 -24.95 1.16 6.68
C GLY A 27 -23.89 0.79 5.64
N LEU A 28 -24.31 0.23 4.50
CA LEU A 28 -23.39 -0.08 3.40
C LEU A 28 -22.78 1.17 2.78
N ILE A 29 -23.59 2.20 2.53
CA ILE A 29 -23.13 3.49 1.99
C ILE A 29 -22.15 4.14 2.97
N TYR A 30 -22.44 4.11 4.27
CA TYR A 30 -21.55 4.65 5.30
C TYR A 30 -20.20 3.89 5.33
N ALA A 31 -20.24 2.55 5.27
CA ALA A 31 -19.03 1.75 5.23
C ALA A 31 -18.17 2.00 3.98
N LEU A 32 -18.81 2.15 2.81
CA LEU A 32 -18.11 2.50 1.58
C LEU A 32 -17.49 3.90 1.66
N TYR A 33 -18.20 4.87 2.19
CA TYR A 33 -17.69 6.23 2.42
C TYR A 33 -16.47 6.22 3.37
N GLU A 34 -16.52 5.44 4.45
CA GLU A 34 -15.38 5.32 5.38
C GLU A 34 -14.15 4.65 4.73
N ILE A 35 -14.36 3.68 3.85
CA ILE A 35 -13.28 3.04 3.09
C ILE A 35 -12.67 4.03 2.10
N GLU A 36 -13.50 4.80 1.38
CA GLU A 36 -13.05 5.77 0.39
C GLU A 36 -12.25 6.91 1.04
N THR A 37 -12.72 7.45 2.17
CA THR A 37 -11.99 8.49 2.93
C THR A 37 -10.66 7.98 3.50
N LYS A 38 -10.59 6.72 3.91
CA LYS A 38 -9.31 6.11 4.34
C LYS A 38 -8.34 5.94 3.18
N ASN A 39 -8.84 5.56 2.00
CA ASN A 39 -8.00 5.42 0.80
C ASN A 39 -7.50 6.78 0.31
N GLU A 40 -8.33 7.82 0.30
CA GLU A 40 -7.88 9.18 -0.05
C GLU A 40 -6.80 9.73 0.89
N ALA A 41 -6.90 9.42 2.20
CA ALA A 41 -5.85 9.79 3.16
C ALA A 41 -4.53 9.04 2.91
N PHE A 42 -4.59 7.85 2.33
CA PHE A 42 -3.41 7.04 2.01
C PHE A 42 -2.77 7.42 0.66
N ASP A 43 -3.55 8.00 -0.26
CA ASP A 43 -3.11 8.38 -1.62
C ASP A 43 -2.60 9.83 -1.70
N LYS A 44 -2.53 10.53 -0.56
CA LYS A 44 -2.03 11.90 -0.50
C LYS A 44 -0.50 11.91 -0.48
N ASP A 45 0.10 12.42 -1.54
CA ASP A 45 1.54 12.72 -1.57
C ASP A 45 1.85 13.85 -0.58
N VAL A 46 2.32 13.48 0.62
CA VAL A 46 2.71 14.44 1.67
C VAL A 46 4.22 14.46 1.76
N THR A 47 4.79 15.64 1.54
CA THR A 47 6.22 15.84 1.74
C THR A 47 6.57 15.95 3.23
N ILE A 48 7.80 15.59 3.58
CA ILE A 48 8.28 15.69 4.97
C ILE A 48 8.13 17.12 5.54
N ASN A 49 8.15 18.15 4.69
CA ASN A 49 8.01 19.55 5.11
C ASN A 49 6.55 19.93 5.43
N GLU A 50 5.56 19.15 5.01
CA GLU A 50 4.14 19.38 5.24
C GLU A 50 3.58 18.64 6.46
N MET A 51 4.42 17.82 7.12
CA MET A 51 4.04 17.09 8.31
C MET A 51 4.00 18.00 9.54
N ASP A 52 3.12 17.68 10.48
CA ASP A 52 3.03 18.38 11.76
C ASP A 52 3.98 17.75 12.79
N TYR A 53 4.96 18.51 13.24
CA TYR A 53 5.97 18.12 14.26
C TYR A 53 5.69 18.70 15.64
N SER A 54 4.58 19.43 15.85
CA SER A 54 4.34 20.24 17.04
C SER A 54 4.40 19.47 18.36
N ASP A 55 3.99 18.20 18.34
CA ASP A 55 3.96 17.32 19.52
C ASP A 55 4.95 16.16 19.43
N MET A 56 5.89 16.22 18.48
CA MET A 56 6.89 15.15 18.30
C MET A 56 7.71 14.94 19.58
N LYS A 57 7.84 13.69 19.99
CA LYS A 57 8.64 13.24 21.13
C LYS A 57 9.72 12.26 20.69
N GLU A 58 10.75 12.11 21.50
CA GLU A 58 11.65 10.97 21.38
C GLU A 58 11.12 9.82 22.25
N LEU A 59 11.21 8.58 21.74
CA LEU A 59 10.83 7.40 22.50
C LEU A 59 11.88 7.12 23.56
N ASP A 60 11.42 6.88 24.79
CA ASP A 60 12.27 6.38 25.88
C ASP A 60 12.43 4.86 25.77
N LEU A 61 13.01 4.44 24.62
CA LEU A 61 13.32 3.04 24.30
C LEU A 61 14.73 2.95 23.73
N ASP A 62 15.45 1.91 24.13
CA ASP A 62 16.75 1.59 23.57
C ASP A 62 16.56 0.89 22.22
N LEU A 63 16.60 1.67 21.13
CA LEU A 63 16.46 1.21 19.76
C LEU A 63 17.80 1.17 19.05
N TYR A 64 18.11 0.07 18.37
CA TYR A 64 19.30 -0.04 17.52
C TYR A 64 19.28 0.91 16.31
N SER A 65 18.10 1.39 15.91
CA SER A 65 17.93 2.34 14.81
C SER A 65 18.51 3.69 15.16
N LYS A 66 19.41 4.21 14.32
CA LYS A 66 19.98 5.56 14.46
C LYS A 66 18.96 6.67 14.21
N SER A 67 17.96 6.39 13.37
CA SER A 67 16.86 7.28 13.04
C SER A 67 15.56 6.49 13.00
N TYR A 68 14.48 7.10 13.45
CA TYR A 68 13.12 6.59 13.32
C TYR A 68 12.11 7.72 13.26
N MET A 69 10.95 7.44 12.72
CA MET A 69 9.81 8.33 12.70
C MET A 69 8.52 7.52 12.77
N LEU A 70 7.59 7.91 13.65
CA LEU A 70 6.24 7.37 13.73
C LEU A 70 5.25 8.47 13.35
N VAL A 71 4.52 8.25 12.27
CA VAL A 71 3.56 9.21 11.73
C VAL A 71 2.14 8.65 11.82
N ARG A 72 1.20 9.47 12.23
CA ARG A 72 -0.22 9.16 12.17
C ARG A 72 -0.74 9.51 10.77
N LEU A 73 -1.21 8.49 10.02
CA LEU A 73 -1.49 8.63 8.58
C LEU A 73 -2.70 9.50 8.24
N ASN A 74 -3.67 9.64 9.15
CA ASN A 74 -4.89 10.40 8.86
C ASN A 74 -4.70 11.92 8.82
N ASP A 75 -3.69 12.45 9.50
CA ASP A 75 -3.38 13.88 9.56
C ASP A 75 -1.89 14.19 9.38
N PHE A 76 -1.08 13.18 9.09
CA PHE A 76 0.37 13.26 8.91
C PHE A 76 1.12 13.90 10.09
N LYS A 77 0.56 13.75 11.29
CA LYS A 77 1.21 14.22 12.51
C LYS A 77 2.31 13.27 12.94
N VAL A 78 3.50 13.82 13.16
CA VAL A 78 4.65 13.06 13.68
C VAL A 78 4.51 12.92 15.19
N LEU A 79 4.33 11.69 15.66
CA LEU A 79 4.14 11.40 17.09
C LEU A 79 5.48 11.20 17.79
N TYR A 80 6.38 10.45 17.16
CA TYR A 80 7.71 10.19 17.66
C TYR A 80 8.74 10.28 16.53
N GLY A 81 9.94 10.77 16.85
CA GLY A 81 11.02 10.87 15.89
C GLY A 81 12.37 11.09 16.56
N LYS A 82 13.41 10.59 15.92
CA LYS A 82 14.80 10.80 16.27
C LYS A 82 15.63 10.94 15.01
N ASN A 83 16.47 11.96 14.94
CA ASN A 83 17.36 12.22 13.83
C ASN A 83 16.66 12.19 12.45
N ILE A 84 15.40 12.65 12.40
CA ILE A 84 14.53 12.50 11.21
C ILE A 84 14.96 13.37 10.02
N PHE A 85 15.78 14.41 10.25
CA PHE A 85 16.31 15.28 9.22
C PHE A 85 17.77 14.94 8.84
N ASP A 86 18.37 13.95 9.51
CA ASP A 86 19.72 13.51 9.19
C ASP A 86 19.74 12.70 7.89
N LYS A 87 20.85 12.82 7.15
CA LYS A 87 21.06 12.06 5.91
C LYS A 87 21.70 10.72 6.22
N PHE A 88 21.07 9.66 5.75
CA PHE A 88 21.55 8.28 5.89
C PHE A 88 21.64 7.61 4.51
N TYR A 89 22.49 6.60 4.42
CA TYR A 89 22.45 5.68 3.29
C TYR A 89 21.20 4.79 3.43
N PRO A 90 20.25 4.84 2.50
CA PRO A 90 18.98 4.12 2.64
C PRO A 90 19.14 2.61 2.42
N ALA A 91 20.27 2.16 1.87
CA ALA A 91 20.49 0.76 1.50
C ALA A 91 19.28 0.20 0.72
N SER A 92 18.77 -0.96 1.11
CA SER A 92 17.63 -1.60 0.44
C SER A 92 16.29 -0.84 0.54
N LEU A 93 16.17 0.19 1.38
CA LEU A 93 14.99 1.06 1.34
C LEU A 93 14.84 1.78 0.00
N THR A 94 15.91 1.97 -0.76
CA THR A 94 15.89 2.47 -2.14
C THR A 94 14.94 1.65 -3.03
N LYS A 95 14.78 0.34 -2.78
CA LYS A 95 13.91 -0.54 -3.55
C LYS A 95 12.44 -0.22 -3.42
N VAL A 96 12.02 0.40 -2.32
CA VAL A 96 10.64 0.90 -2.15
C VAL A 96 10.37 2.01 -3.16
N VAL A 97 11.33 2.93 -3.36
CA VAL A 97 11.21 4.01 -4.35
C VAL A 97 11.22 3.44 -5.77
N THR A 98 12.08 2.44 -6.03
CA THR A 98 12.10 1.74 -7.32
C THR A 98 10.76 1.08 -7.61
N LEU A 99 10.19 0.34 -6.64
CA LEU A 99 8.88 -0.30 -6.76
C LEU A 99 7.79 0.73 -7.09
N ASP A 100 7.70 1.80 -6.31
CA ASP A 100 6.71 2.88 -6.51
C ASP A 100 6.87 3.52 -7.89
N THR A 101 8.12 3.80 -8.31
CA THR A 101 8.42 4.37 -9.62
C THR A 101 7.97 3.45 -10.75
N VAL A 102 8.24 2.14 -10.67
CA VAL A 102 7.82 1.19 -11.71
C VAL A 102 6.30 1.09 -11.77
N VAL A 103 5.65 0.90 -10.62
CA VAL A 103 4.18 0.76 -10.57
C VAL A 103 3.46 2.00 -11.11
N LYS A 104 4.00 3.21 -10.88
CA LYS A 104 3.40 4.46 -11.37
C LYS A 104 3.64 4.74 -12.86
N ASN A 105 4.71 4.18 -13.46
CA ASN A 105 5.12 4.54 -14.82
C ASN A 105 4.97 3.40 -15.84
N VAL A 106 4.66 2.17 -15.41
CA VAL A 106 4.48 1.03 -16.29
C VAL A 106 2.99 0.82 -16.56
N ASN A 107 2.63 0.65 -17.83
CA ASN A 107 1.25 0.45 -18.25
C ASN A 107 0.74 -0.98 -17.99
N ASP A 108 1.61 -1.98 -18.13
CA ASP A 108 1.27 -3.38 -17.88
C ASP A 108 2.40 -4.11 -17.15
N LEU A 109 2.10 -4.62 -15.97
CA LEU A 109 3.03 -5.42 -15.18
C LEU A 109 3.26 -6.83 -15.73
N ASN A 110 2.51 -7.24 -16.75
CA ASN A 110 2.73 -8.49 -17.48
C ASN A 110 3.71 -8.33 -18.64
N ASP A 111 4.17 -7.11 -18.95
CA ASP A 111 5.27 -6.92 -19.90
C ASP A 111 6.53 -7.62 -19.42
N TYR A 112 7.35 -8.05 -20.36
CA TYR A 112 8.53 -8.85 -20.09
C TYR A 112 9.80 -8.02 -20.10
N SER A 113 10.74 -8.39 -19.24
CA SER A 113 12.10 -7.86 -19.23
C SER A 113 13.08 -8.93 -18.76
N SER A 114 14.35 -8.72 -19.04
CA SER A 114 15.42 -9.65 -18.66
C SER A 114 16.67 -8.89 -18.23
N ILE A 115 17.52 -9.55 -17.41
CA ILE A 115 18.83 -9.01 -17.07
C ILE A 115 19.89 -9.51 -18.07
N SER A 116 20.77 -8.61 -18.51
CA SER A 116 21.89 -8.97 -19.35
C SER A 116 23.04 -9.60 -18.55
N ASN A 117 23.91 -10.37 -19.24
CA ASN A 117 25.15 -10.87 -18.63
C ASN A 117 26.04 -9.75 -18.11
N ALA A 118 26.08 -8.60 -18.80
CA ALA A 118 26.90 -7.46 -18.40
C ALA A 118 26.39 -6.80 -17.09
N ASP A 119 25.07 -6.66 -16.97
CA ASP A 119 24.47 -6.08 -15.76
C ASP A 119 24.59 -7.05 -14.58
N TYR A 120 24.38 -8.35 -14.81
CA TYR A 120 24.56 -9.35 -13.79
C TYR A 120 26.01 -9.38 -13.27
N ALA A 121 27.01 -9.29 -14.16
CA ALA A 121 28.44 -9.23 -13.78
C ALA A 121 28.73 -8.02 -12.88
N ARG A 122 28.16 -6.85 -13.17
CA ARG A 122 28.31 -5.65 -12.32
C ARG A 122 27.72 -5.86 -10.92
N LEU A 123 26.61 -6.58 -10.80
CA LEU A 123 26.00 -6.89 -9.51
C LEU A 123 26.87 -7.83 -8.68
N ILE A 124 27.50 -8.82 -9.32
CA ILE A 124 28.47 -9.70 -8.65
C ILE A 124 29.67 -8.90 -8.15
N GLU A 125 30.26 -8.05 -9.01
CA GLU A 125 31.40 -7.19 -8.65
C GLU A 125 31.07 -6.24 -7.49
N ALA A 126 29.83 -5.69 -7.47
CA ALA A 126 29.34 -4.84 -6.41
C ALA A 126 28.93 -5.61 -5.12
N ASN A 127 29.06 -6.93 -5.11
CA ASN A 127 28.59 -7.79 -4.02
C ASN A 127 27.13 -7.49 -3.63
N ALA A 128 26.27 -7.28 -4.64
CA ALA A 128 24.87 -6.99 -4.45
C ALA A 128 24.08 -8.21 -3.96
N SER A 129 22.99 -7.98 -3.24
CA SER A 129 22.02 -9.03 -2.95
C SER A 129 21.35 -9.46 -4.25
N LEU A 130 21.22 -10.77 -4.47
CA LEU A 130 20.63 -11.34 -5.67
C LEU A 130 19.37 -12.14 -5.30
N ALA A 131 18.35 -12.06 -6.14
CA ALA A 131 17.17 -12.92 -6.07
C ALA A 131 17.43 -14.28 -6.74
N GLY A 132 18.46 -14.38 -7.57
CA GLY A 132 18.85 -15.60 -8.29
C GLY A 132 18.06 -15.79 -9.57
N ILE A 133 17.64 -14.70 -10.24
CA ILE A 133 17.02 -14.77 -11.55
C ILE A 133 18.06 -15.21 -12.61
N LYS A 134 17.58 -15.89 -13.65
CA LYS A 134 18.43 -16.36 -14.75
C LYS A 134 18.69 -15.23 -15.74
N VAL A 135 19.96 -15.01 -16.07
CA VAL A 135 20.35 -14.04 -17.11
C VAL A 135 19.81 -14.42 -18.50
N ASN A 136 19.46 -13.44 -19.29
CA ASN A 136 18.88 -13.61 -20.63
C ASN A 136 17.61 -14.49 -20.66
N TYR A 137 16.86 -14.51 -19.57
CA TYR A 137 15.57 -15.17 -19.47
C TYR A 137 14.49 -14.10 -19.20
N ASP A 138 13.38 -14.20 -19.92
CA ASP A 138 12.30 -13.21 -19.81
C ASP A 138 11.40 -13.51 -18.61
N TYR A 139 11.25 -12.50 -17.75
CA TYR A 139 10.34 -12.49 -16.62
C TYR A 139 9.32 -11.37 -16.79
N THR A 140 8.13 -11.54 -16.22
CA THR A 140 7.19 -10.42 -16.16
C THR A 140 7.74 -9.33 -15.21
N LEU A 141 7.39 -8.08 -15.47
CA LEU A 141 7.74 -6.98 -14.57
C LEU A 141 7.23 -7.25 -13.15
N LYS A 142 6.07 -7.88 -13.04
CA LYS A 142 5.52 -8.31 -11.75
C LYS A 142 6.45 -9.29 -11.02
N ASP A 143 6.98 -10.31 -11.70
CA ASP A 143 7.91 -11.26 -11.12
C ASP A 143 9.20 -10.57 -10.67
N LEU A 144 9.72 -9.64 -11.48
CA LEU A 144 10.90 -8.84 -11.17
C LEU A 144 10.67 -7.95 -9.95
N LEU A 145 9.48 -7.37 -9.79
CA LEU A 145 9.15 -6.59 -8.59
C LEU A 145 9.09 -7.46 -7.33
N TYR A 146 8.58 -8.69 -7.43
CA TYR A 146 8.69 -9.64 -6.31
C TYR A 146 10.15 -10.00 -5.99
N ALA A 147 10.97 -10.24 -7.01
CA ALA A 147 12.41 -10.49 -6.85
C ALA A 147 13.15 -9.29 -6.24
N LEU A 148 12.76 -8.08 -6.60
CA LEU A 148 13.30 -6.83 -6.04
C LEU A 148 13.02 -6.73 -4.53
N VAL A 149 11.78 -6.99 -4.11
CA VAL A 149 11.31 -6.66 -2.74
C VAL A 149 11.53 -7.80 -1.76
N LEU A 150 11.14 -9.04 -2.10
CA LEU A 150 11.13 -10.15 -1.13
C LEU A 150 12.54 -10.59 -0.70
N PRO A 151 13.44 -11.00 -1.61
CA PRO A 151 14.84 -11.33 -1.25
C PRO A 151 15.75 -10.10 -1.33
N SER A 152 15.22 -8.90 -1.61
CA SER A 152 16.01 -7.69 -1.82
C SER A 152 16.99 -7.84 -3.01
N GLY A 153 16.59 -8.49 -4.10
CA GLY A 153 17.40 -8.72 -5.29
C GLY A 153 17.80 -7.42 -5.98
N GLY A 154 19.02 -7.39 -6.50
CA GLY A 154 19.53 -6.34 -7.38
C GLY A 154 19.47 -6.74 -8.85
N ASP A 155 19.28 -8.04 -9.07
CA ASP A 155 19.14 -8.70 -10.35
C ASP A 155 17.68 -8.69 -10.83
#